data_08c5a630935af4e7f663d103716f9bd6
#
_entry.id   08c5a630935af4e7f663d103716f9bd6
#
_cell.length_a   1.000
_cell.length_b   1.000
_cell.length_c   1.000
_cell.angle_alpha   90.00
_cell.angle_beta   90.00
_cell.angle_gamma   90.00
#
_symmetry.space_group_name_H-M   'P 1'
#
loop_
_entity.id
_entity.type
_entity.pdbx_description
1 polymer ?
#
loop_
_entity_poly.entity_id
_entity_poly.type
_entity_poly.pdbx_seq_one_letter_code
_entity_poly.pdbx_strand_id
1 'polypeptide(L)'
;QLSSGALGDNTLNYITMDGRILFDIQKEVQKGHNLGSYKLDNVASHFMRGKLKSIENNIIIVSDTGNLKDHDFISFRTHNNIGEELFNDGKKYEILSVVDKSITLIESLEIDLKEYHKVEWCLNKDDISPQDIFDKHKYGGPSGRAEVAKYCIQDCELCINLLLLLDIIPNNLAMANVSSVPVSFIFLRGQGVKITSVISKKCLERNTRIPELKKITNLQPYIKMYN
;
A
#
# COMPACT_ATOMS: atom_id res chain seq x y z
N GLN A 1 -15.02 -14.85 9.35
CA GLN A 1 -14.26 -15.43 8.25
C GLN A 1 -14.80 -14.89 6.92
N LEU A 2 -13.95 -14.34 6.10
CA LEU A 2 -14.29 -13.83 4.77
C LEU A 2 -13.53 -14.65 3.74
N SER A 3 -14.25 -15.25 2.80
CA SER A 3 -13.69 -15.90 1.62
C SER A 3 -13.96 -15.04 0.39
N SER A 4 -12.93 -14.71 -0.38
CA SER A 4 -13.05 -13.96 -1.63
C SER A 4 -12.03 -14.44 -2.65
N GLY A 5 -12.35 -14.33 -3.95
CA GLY A 5 -11.42 -14.69 -5.02
C GLY A 5 -10.11 -13.89 -4.99
N ALA A 6 -10.11 -12.67 -4.45
CA ALA A 6 -8.93 -11.81 -4.38
C ALA A 6 -8.06 -12.05 -3.13
N LEU A 7 -8.66 -12.45 -2.02
CA LEU A 7 -7.96 -12.60 -0.73
C LEU A 7 -7.92 -14.04 -0.20
N GLY A 8 -8.57 -15.00 -0.91
CA GLY A 8 -8.76 -16.37 -0.43
C GLY A 8 -9.58 -16.42 0.87
N ASP A 9 -9.34 -17.46 1.65
CA ASP A 9 -9.92 -17.59 2.99
C ASP A 9 -9.13 -16.72 3.96
N ASN A 10 -9.80 -15.72 4.54
CA ASN A 10 -9.16 -14.75 5.41
C ASN A 10 -9.97 -14.56 6.70
N THR A 11 -9.28 -14.41 7.81
CA THR A 11 -9.88 -14.07 9.09
C THR A 11 -9.60 -12.61 9.37
N LEU A 12 -10.64 -11.79 9.41
CA LEU A 12 -10.55 -10.39 9.75
C LEU A 12 -10.88 -10.20 11.23
N ASN A 13 -9.89 -9.78 12.01
CA ASN A 13 -10.08 -9.38 13.40
C ASN A 13 -10.19 -7.85 13.45
N TYR A 14 -11.27 -7.33 13.99
CA TYR A 14 -11.47 -5.90 14.12
C TYR A 14 -12.20 -5.54 15.40
N ILE A 15 -11.95 -4.32 15.88
CA ILE A 15 -12.62 -3.77 17.04
C ILE A 15 -13.84 -3.00 16.57
N THR A 16 -14.99 -3.24 17.15
CA THR A 16 -16.20 -2.46 16.87
C THR A 16 -16.13 -1.16 17.67
N MET A 17 -16.17 -0.02 16.97
CA MET A 17 -16.19 1.31 17.55
C MET A 17 -17.26 2.15 16.87
N ASP A 18 -18.23 2.62 17.65
CA ASP A 18 -19.31 3.46 17.13
C ASP A 18 -18.77 4.79 16.57
N GLY A 19 -19.25 5.18 15.42
CA GLY A 19 -18.82 6.40 14.73
C GLY A 19 -17.39 6.38 14.19
N ARG A 20 -16.75 5.21 14.16
CA ARG A 20 -15.40 5.01 13.61
C ARG A 20 -15.43 3.93 12.53
N ILE A 21 -14.61 4.11 11.48
CA ILE A 21 -14.37 3.09 10.46
C ILE A 21 -12.96 2.57 10.67
N LEU A 22 -12.85 1.27 10.90
CA LEU A 22 -11.59 0.57 11.01
C LEU A 22 -11.34 -0.23 9.74
N PHE A 23 -10.18 -0.10 9.15
CA PHE A 23 -9.74 -0.91 8.02
C PHE A 23 -8.21 -1.05 8.01
N ASP A 24 -7.74 -2.07 7.32
CA ASP A 24 -6.33 -2.39 7.19
C ASP A 24 -5.85 -2.03 5.78
N ILE A 25 -4.91 -1.09 5.65
CA ILE A 25 -4.36 -0.65 4.36
C ILE A 25 -3.70 -1.81 3.62
N GLN A 26 -3.03 -2.72 4.32
CA GLN A 26 -2.43 -3.91 3.71
C GLN A 26 -3.48 -4.72 2.94
N LYS A 27 -4.67 -4.88 3.50
CA LYS A 27 -5.78 -5.60 2.84
C LYS A 27 -6.31 -4.87 1.61
N GLU A 28 -6.36 -3.54 1.66
CA GLU A 28 -6.75 -2.74 0.50
C GLU A 28 -5.72 -2.85 -0.63
N VAL A 29 -4.42 -2.78 -0.31
CA VAL A 29 -3.35 -3.01 -1.30
C VAL A 29 -3.43 -4.43 -1.88
N GLN A 30 -3.66 -5.45 -1.06
CA GLN A 30 -3.81 -6.84 -1.51
C GLN A 30 -4.98 -7.04 -2.48
N LYS A 31 -6.09 -6.30 -2.30
CA LYS A 31 -7.25 -6.38 -3.20
C LYS A 31 -6.98 -5.80 -4.59
N GLY A 32 -6.17 -4.74 -4.66
CA GLY A 32 -5.97 -3.96 -5.88
C GLY A 32 -4.66 -4.25 -6.61
N HIS A 33 -3.66 -4.80 -5.93
CA HIS A 33 -2.31 -4.92 -6.46
C HIS A 33 -1.70 -6.29 -6.15
N ASN A 34 -1.12 -6.91 -7.18
CA ASN A 34 -0.41 -8.19 -7.02
C ASN A 34 1.08 -7.92 -6.83
N LEU A 35 1.53 -7.87 -5.57
CA LEU A 35 2.91 -7.63 -5.18
C LEU A 35 3.56 -8.91 -4.67
N GLY A 36 4.87 -9.03 -4.84
CA GLY A 36 5.64 -10.17 -4.30
C GLY A 36 5.71 -10.20 -2.77
N SER A 37 5.55 -9.04 -2.12
CA SER A 37 5.48 -8.91 -0.66
C SER A 37 4.61 -7.73 -0.27
N TYR A 38 3.84 -7.90 0.81
CA TYR A 38 2.96 -6.85 1.37
C TYR A 38 3.49 -6.29 2.69
N LYS A 39 4.79 -6.44 2.97
CA LYS A 39 5.44 -5.73 4.06
C LYS A 39 5.44 -4.24 3.76
N LEU A 40 5.30 -3.40 4.79
CA LEU A 40 5.17 -1.94 4.66
C LEU A 40 6.31 -1.33 3.81
N ASP A 41 7.54 -1.75 4.05
CA ASP A 41 8.71 -1.30 3.32
C ASP A 41 8.61 -1.60 1.80
N ASN A 42 8.22 -2.84 1.44
CA ASN A 42 8.06 -3.22 0.04
C ASN A 42 6.91 -2.49 -0.64
N VAL A 43 5.80 -2.27 0.07
CA VAL A 43 4.66 -1.51 -0.45
C VAL A 43 5.04 -0.04 -0.63
N ALA A 44 5.72 0.57 0.37
CA ALA A 44 6.19 1.94 0.28
C ALA A 44 7.16 2.12 -0.89
N SER A 45 8.17 1.27 -1.02
CA SER A 45 9.14 1.34 -2.12
C SER A 45 8.53 1.10 -3.51
N HIS A 46 7.40 0.39 -3.59
CA HIS A 46 6.69 0.17 -4.84
C HIS A 46 5.89 1.40 -5.29
N PHE A 47 5.19 2.07 -4.37
CA PHE A 47 4.30 3.17 -4.70
C PHE A 47 4.95 4.55 -4.53
N MET A 48 5.85 4.71 -3.56
CA MET A 48 6.56 5.97 -3.30
C MET A 48 7.90 5.97 -3.99
N ARG A 49 7.88 6.34 -5.28
CA ARG A 49 9.06 6.35 -6.15
C ARG A 49 8.99 7.48 -7.16
N GLY A 50 10.15 7.93 -7.61
CA GLY A 50 10.23 8.96 -8.64
C GLY A 50 11.44 8.78 -9.53
N LYS A 51 11.33 9.31 -10.76
CA LYS A 51 12.41 9.19 -11.76
C LYS A 51 13.58 10.10 -11.43
N LEU A 52 14.79 9.56 -11.48
CA LEU A 52 16.04 10.27 -11.41
C LEU A 52 16.35 10.92 -12.78
N LYS A 53 16.77 12.18 -12.78
CA LYS A 53 17.08 12.95 -14.00
C LYS A 53 18.58 13.16 -14.19
N SER A 54 19.26 13.59 -13.14
CA SER A 54 20.71 13.80 -13.15
C SER A 54 21.31 13.58 -11.78
N ILE A 55 22.60 13.35 -11.75
CA ILE A 55 23.43 13.16 -10.57
C ILE A 55 24.63 14.08 -10.68
N GLU A 56 24.92 14.82 -9.62
CA GLU A 56 26.13 15.61 -9.45
C GLU A 56 26.71 15.35 -8.06
N ASN A 57 27.64 14.41 -7.97
CA ASN A 57 28.25 13.94 -6.72
C ASN A 57 27.18 13.35 -5.75
N ASN A 58 26.85 14.09 -4.69
CA ASN A 58 25.86 13.72 -3.69
C ASN A 58 24.50 14.43 -3.90
N ILE A 59 24.35 15.23 -4.96
CA ILE A 59 23.10 15.92 -5.30
C ILE A 59 22.44 15.17 -6.45
N ILE A 60 21.21 14.79 -6.28
CA ILE A 60 20.39 14.16 -7.30
C ILE A 60 19.22 15.06 -7.66
N ILE A 61 18.94 15.18 -8.97
CA ILE A 61 17.77 15.88 -9.47
C ILE A 61 16.74 14.85 -9.90
N VAL A 62 15.54 14.98 -9.39
CA VAL A 62 14.44 14.04 -9.62
C VAL A 62 13.27 14.70 -10.35
N SER A 63 12.38 13.90 -10.90
CA SER A 63 11.14 14.40 -11.52
C SER A 63 10.16 14.93 -10.48
N ASP A 64 10.07 14.23 -9.37
CA ASP A 64 9.19 14.50 -8.24
C ASP A 64 9.85 13.98 -6.97
N THR A 65 9.80 14.73 -5.91
CA THR A 65 10.28 14.34 -4.58
C THR A 65 9.21 13.66 -3.75
N GLY A 66 7.94 13.71 -4.20
CA GLY A 66 6.83 13.20 -3.42
C GLY A 66 6.77 13.85 -2.03
N ASN A 67 6.66 13.03 -1.00
CA ASN A 67 6.64 13.46 0.41
C ASN A 67 7.97 13.21 1.14
N LEU A 68 9.10 13.15 0.41
CA LEU A 68 10.42 12.97 1.01
C LEU A 68 10.77 14.12 1.93
N LYS A 69 11.40 13.78 3.06
CA LYS A 69 11.87 14.71 4.08
C LYS A 69 13.36 14.51 4.33
N ASP A 70 13.95 15.48 5.01
CA ASP A 70 15.30 15.35 5.54
C ASP A 70 15.38 14.15 6.49
N HIS A 71 16.46 13.39 6.39
CA HIS A 71 16.71 12.15 7.14
C HIS A 71 15.83 10.95 6.76
N ASP A 72 15.09 11.00 5.65
CA ASP A 72 14.49 9.80 5.06
C ASP A 72 15.56 8.95 4.37
N PHE A 73 15.25 7.67 4.19
CA PHE A 73 16.10 6.72 3.47
C PHE A 73 15.51 6.40 2.11
N ILE A 74 16.35 6.42 1.08
CA ILE A 74 15.96 6.01 -0.27
C ILE A 74 16.92 4.95 -0.80
N SER A 75 16.41 4.07 -1.65
CA SER A 75 17.22 3.19 -2.50
C SER A 75 16.95 3.50 -3.96
N PHE A 76 17.74 2.90 -4.85
CA PHE A 76 17.59 3.11 -6.28
C PHE A 76 17.23 1.83 -7.00
N ARG A 77 16.36 1.95 -8.00
CA ARG A 77 15.99 0.89 -8.92
C ARG A 77 16.42 1.27 -10.32
N THR A 78 17.06 0.36 -10.98
CA THR A 78 17.51 0.50 -12.36
C THR A 78 16.66 -0.35 -13.28
N HIS A 79 16.35 0.20 -14.44
CA HIS A 79 15.59 -0.49 -15.48
C HIS A 79 16.47 -0.70 -16.69
N ASN A 80 16.66 -1.94 -17.07
CA ASN A 80 17.38 -2.36 -18.26
C ASN A 80 16.45 -3.14 -19.20
N ASN A 81 16.97 -3.68 -20.30
CA ASN A 81 16.19 -4.47 -21.27
C ASN A 81 15.62 -5.78 -20.71
N ILE A 82 16.15 -6.26 -19.59
CA ILE A 82 15.80 -7.54 -18.99
C ILE A 82 14.71 -7.37 -17.93
N GLY A 83 14.69 -6.20 -17.25
CA GLY A 83 13.74 -5.94 -16.19
C GLY A 83 14.16 -4.84 -15.24
N GLU A 84 13.58 -4.88 -14.05
CA GLU A 84 13.82 -3.95 -12.95
C GLU A 84 14.70 -4.64 -11.90
N GLU A 85 15.77 -3.99 -11.49
CA GLU A 85 16.71 -4.49 -10.49
C GLU A 85 16.99 -3.44 -9.42
N LEU A 86 17.34 -3.90 -8.22
CA LEU A 86 17.79 -3.03 -7.14
C LEU A 86 19.27 -2.66 -7.36
N PHE A 87 19.58 -1.38 -7.37
CA PHE A 87 20.95 -0.92 -7.43
C PHE A 87 21.68 -1.20 -6.11
N ASN A 88 22.90 -1.71 -6.17
CA ASN A 88 23.74 -2.09 -5.02
C ASN A 88 22.96 -2.95 -3.99
N ASP A 89 22.28 -4.01 -4.44
CA ASP A 89 21.48 -4.91 -3.60
C ASP A 89 20.46 -4.19 -2.69
N GLY A 90 19.99 -3.01 -3.13
CA GLY A 90 19.03 -2.21 -2.37
C GLY A 90 19.65 -1.38 -1.25
N LYS A 91 20.95 -1.04 -1.36
CA LYS A 91 21.62 -0.13 -0.40
C LYS A 91 20.75 1.12 -0.20
N LYS A 92 20.58 1.50 1.06
CA LYS A 92 19.84 2.67 1.48
C LYS A 92 20.78 3.87 1.63
N TYR A 93 20.32 5.00 1.14
CA TYR A 93 21.02 6.29 1.21
C TYR A 93 20.21 7.25 2.04
N GLU A 94 20.82 7.85 3.04
CA GLU A 94 20.16 8.84 3.89
C GLU A 94 20.14 10.21 3.18
N ILE A 95 19.02 10.88 3.25
CA ILE A 95 18.81 12.22 2.70
C ILE A 95 19.31 13.24 3.71
N LEU A 96 20.22 14.12 3.29
CA LEU A 96 20.66 15.26 4.09
C LEU A 96 19.65 16.42 4.01
N SER A 97 19.15 16.72 2.81
CA SER A 97 18.16 17.78 2.61
C SER A 97 17.40 17.60 1.31
N VAL A 98 16.16 18.08 1.30
CA VAL A 98 15.27 18.10 0.13
C VAL A 98 14.90 19.55 -0.18
N VAL A 99 15.23 20.03 -1.39
CA VAL A 99 14.88 21.37 -1.86
C VAL A 99 14.27 21.27 -3.26
N ASP A 100 13.01 21.59 -3.39
CA ASP A 100 12.24 21.47 -4.63
C ASP A 100 12.35 20.08 -5.27
N LYS A 101 13.12 19.97 -6.39
CA LYS A 101 13.38 18.71 -7.10
C LYS A 101 14.80 18.19 -6.92
N SER A 102 15.54 18.78 -6.01
CA SER A 102 16.92 18.42 -5.68
C SER A 102 16.94 17.72 -4.33
N ILE A 103 17.60 16.59 -4.28
CA ILE A 103 17.81 15.81 -3.05
C ILE A 103 19.32 15.71 -2.84
N THR A 104 19.79 16.14 -1.69
CA THR A 104 21.19 15.99 -1.28
C THR A 104 21.29 14.75 -0.41
N LEU A 105 22.17 13.83 -0.78
CA LEU A 105 22.46 12.62 -0.02
C LEU A 105 23.65 12.85 0.91
N ILE A 106 23.73 12.11 2.01
CA ILE A 106 24.90 12.12 2.90
C ILE A 106 26.10 11.47 2.18
N GLU A 107 25.85 10.36 1.48
CA GLU A 107 26.88 9.66 0.71
C GLU A 107 26.77 9.98 -0.78
N SER A 108 27.90 9.91 -1.50
CA SER A 108 27.90 10.06 -2.95
C SER A 108 27.24 8.86 -3.64
N LEU A 109 26.52 9.14 -4.71
CA LEU A 109 25.86 8.13 -5.53
C LEU A 109 26.61 7.98 -6.86
N GLU A 110 27.17 6.80 -7.09
CA GLU A 110 27.90 6.46 -8.31
C GLU A 110 27.05 5.56 -9.21
N ILE A 111 26.14 6.17 -9.98
CA ILE A 111 25.33 5.48 -11.00
C ILE A 111 25.59 6.15 -12.36
N ASP A 112 26.00 5.38 -13.36
CA ASP A 112 26.02 5.88 -14.74
C ASP A 112 24.59 5.77 -15.32
N LEU A 113 23.92 6.92 -15.41
CA LEU A 113 22.58 7.00 -15.97
C LEU A 113 22.48 6.58 -17.44
N LYS A 114 23.61 6.51 -18.16
CA LYS A 114 23.61 6.10 -19.58
C LYS A 114 23.52 4.59 -19.77
N GLU A 115 23.85 3.82 -18.75
CA GLU A 115 23.77 2.36 -18.78
C GLU A 115 22.34 1.85 -18.66
N TYR A 116 21.42 2.70 -18.16
CA TYR A 116 20.06 2.29 -17.83
C TYR A 116 19.02 3.10 -18.61
N HIS A 117 17.93 2.47 -19.00
CA HIS A 117 16.81 3.18 -19.64
C HIS A 117 16.12 4.15 -18.68
N LYS A 118 16.09 3.77 -17.41
CA LYS A 118 15.44 4.55 -16.35
C LYS A 118 16.08 4.20 -15.02
N VAL A 119 16.27 5.19 -14.18
CA VAL A 119 16.62 5.03 -12.77
C VAL A 119 15.57 5.72 -11.93
N GLU A 120 15.10 5.04 -10.88
CA GLU A 120 14.12 5.56 -9.95
C GLU A 120 14.66 5.51 -8.52
N TRP A 121 14.38 6.55 -7.76
CA TRP A 121 14.48 6.48 -6.31
C TRP A 121 13.22 5.84 -5.74
N CYS A 122 13.36 5.09 -4.67
CA CYS A 122 12.28 4.46 -3.94
C CYS A 122 12.43 4.78 -2.46
N LEU A 123 11.34 5.22 -1.82
CA LEU A 123 11.35 5.46 -0.38
C LEU A 123 11.48 4.12 0.37
N ASN A 124 12.40 4.07 1.31
CA ASN A 124 12.58 2.96 2.23
C ASN A 124 12.41 3.45 3.66
N LYS A 125 12.04 2.53 4.53
CA LYS A 125 12.05 2.82 5.95
C LYS A 125 13.42 2.55 6.56
N ASP A 126 13.66 3.13 7.73
CA ASP A 126 14.82 2.81 8.55
C ASP A 126 14.80 1.33 8.97
N ASP A 127 15.97 0.69 9.01
CA ASP A 127 16.09 -0.71 9.43
C ASP A 127 16.39 -0.78 10.93
N ILE A 128 15.34 -0.81 11.72
CA ILE A 128 15.47 -1.09 13.16
C ILE A 128 14.96 -2.50 13.41
N SER A 129 15.83 -3.37 13.90
CA SER A 129 15.45 -4.72 14.26
C SER A 129 14.58 -4.76 15.51
N PRO A 130 13.73 -5.78 15.72
CA PRO A 130 12.98 -5.93 16.96
C PRO A 130 13.88 -5.95 18.20
N GLN A 131 15.07 -6.52 18.09
CA GLN A 131 16.03 -6.56 19.19
C GLN A 131 16.55 -5.17 19.52
N ASP A 132 16.89 -4.36 18.50
CA ASP A 132 17.33 -2.96 18.70
C ASP A 132 16.25 -2.13 19.38
N ILE A 133 14.99 -2.34 19.04
CA ILE A 133 13.85 -1.65 19.69
C ILE A 133 13.84 -1.99 21.20
N PHE A 134 13.98 -3.27 21.55
CA PHE A 134 13.99 -3.69 22.94
C PHE A 134 15.22 -3.13 23.69
N ASP A 135 16.39 -3.17 23.08
CA ASP A 135 17.63 -2.71 23.69
C ASP A 135 17.64 -1.18 23.86
N LYS A 136 17.22 -0.43 22.84
CA LYS A 136 17.06 1.02 22.92
C LYS A 136 16.04 1.43 23.98
N HIS A 137 14.91 0.71 24.07
CA HIS A 137 13.88 1.00 25.07
C HIS A 137 14.38 0.72 26.50
N LYS A 138 15.07 -0.42 26.69
CA LYS A 138 15.50 -0.90 28.02
C LYS A 138 16.75 -0.23 28.52
N TYR A 139 17.75 -0.04 27.65
CA TYR A 139 19.09 0.40 28.02
C TYR A 139 19.46 1.79 27.49
N GLY A 140 18.79 2.27 26.43
CA GLY A 140 19.10 3.53 25.74
C GLY A 140 18.64 4.79 26.45
N GLY A 141 17.99 4.68 27.63
CA GLY A 141 17.52 5.83 28.39
C GLY A 141 16.49 6.70 27.64
N PRO A 142 16.43 8.01 27.91
CA PRO A 142 15.51 8.92 27.20
C PRO A 142 15.79 9.03 25.72
N SER A 143 17.07 9.05 25.31
CA SER A 143 17.47 9.16 23.90
C SER A 143 17.05 7.91 23.11
N GLY A 144 17.34 6.70 23.62
CA GLY A 144 16.93 5.46 22.97
C GLY A 144 15.40 5.34 22.81
N ARG A 145 14.63 5.77 23.82
CA ARG A 145 13.17 5.83 23.71
C ARG A 145 12.68 6.85 22.68
N ALA A 146 13.37 8.00 22.56
CA ALA A 146 13.04 9.00 21.54
C ALA A 146 13.28 8.46 20.11
N GLU A 147 14.35 7.71 19.89
CA GLU A 147 14.62 7.05 18.59
C GLU A 147 13.54 6.02 18.25
N VAL A 148 13.14 5.18 19.21
CA VAL A 148 12.03 4.22 19.00
C VAL A 148 10.72 4.95 18.69
N ALA A 149 10.45 6.07 19.40
CA ALA A 149 9.26 6.86 19.12
C ALA A 149 9.29 7.48 17.72
N LYS A 150 10.44 8.03 17.29
CA LYS A 150 10.63 8.56 15.93
C LYS A 150 10.34 7.49 14.88
N TYR A 151 10.89 6.30 15.06
CA TYR A 151 10.65 5.17 14.17
C TYR A 151 9.16 4.80 14.08
N CYS A 152 8.46 4.72 15.21
CA CYS A 152 7.02 4.44 15.22
C CYS A 152 6.19 5.53 14.51
N ILE A 153 6.57 6.81 14.68
CA ILE A 153 5.91 7.92 13.97
C ILE A 153 6.12 7.78 12.46
N GLN A 154 7.33 7.47 12.02
CA GLN A 154 7.64 7.28 10.61
C GLN A 154 6.82 6.13 9.98
N ASP A 155 6.67 4.99 10.66
CA ASP A 155 5.81 3.89 10.20
C ASP A 155 4.34 4.33 10.07
N CYS A 156 3.83 5.17 10.98
CA CYS A 156 2.49 5.73 10.88
C CYS A 156 2.36 6.71 9.69
N GLU A 157 3.35 7.58 9.48
CA GLU A 157 3.37 8.53 8.34
C GLU A 157 3.38 7.79 7.00
N LEU A 158 4.14 6.70 6.87
CA LEU A 158 4.11 5.85 5.67
C LEU A 158 2.72 5.30 5.37
N CYS A 159 2.00 4.85 6.39
CA CYS A 159 0.63 4.39 6.22
C CYS A 159 -0.30 5.51 5.74
N ILE A 160 -0.17 6.73 6.31
CA ILE A 160 -0.98 7.88 5.89
C ILE A 160 -0.65 8.29 4.46
N ASN A 161 0.64 8.32 4.10
CA ASN A 161 1.08 8.64 2.74
C ASN A 161 0.55 7.62 1.72
N LEU A 162 0.57 6.34 2.03
CA LEU A 162 -0.03 5.30 1.18
C LEU A 162 -1.54 5.47 1.04
N LEU A 163 -2.24 5.80 2.13
CA LEU A 163 -3.68 6.06 2.11
C LEU A 163 -4.04 7.19 1.14
N LEU A 164 -3.26 8.28 1.16
CA LEU A 164 -3.46 9.44 0.30
C LEU A 164 -3.05 9.15 -1.14
N LEU A 165 -1.88 8.55 -1.35
CA LEU A 165 -1.33 8.26 -2.68
C LEU A 165 -2.20 7.30 -3.49
N LEU A 166 -2.82 6.33 -2.82
CA LEU A 166 -3.68 5.33 -3.46
C LEU A 166 -5.17 5.73 -3.50
N ASP A 167 -5.50 6.96 -3.06
CA ASP A 167 -6.88 7.45 -3.01
C ASP A 167 -7.87 6.47 -2.35
N ILE A 168 -7.42 5.75 -1.30
CA ILE A 168 -8.19 4.67 -0.70
C ILE A 168 -9.55 5.18 -0.20
N ILE A 169 -9.59 6.31 0.51
CA ILE A 169 -10.84 6.84 1.05
C ILE A 169 -11.80 7.32 -0.05
N PRO A 170 -11.38 8.20 -1.00
CA PRO A 170 -12.26 8.64 -2.07
C PRO A 170 -12.84 7.50 -2.90
N ASN A 171 -12.01 6.53 -3.28
CA ASN A 171 -12.42 5.39 -4.09
C ASN A 171 -13.46 4.50 -3.36
N ASN A 172 -13.24 4.23 -2.07
CA ASN A 172 -14.18 3.42 -1.29
C ASN A 172 -15.47 4.19 -0.96
N LEU A 173 -15.41 5.51 -0.78
CA LEU A 173 -16.62 6.36 -0.67
C LEU A 173 -17.43 6.35 -1.96
N ALA A 174 -16.79 6.50 -3.11
CA ALA A 174 -17.47 6.44 -4.40
C ALA A 174 -18.14 5.07 -4.59
N MET A 175 -17.44 3.98 -4.27
CA MET A 175 -18.00 2.63 -4.32
C MET A 175 -19.21 2.46 -3.37
N ALA A 176 -19.15 2.99 -2.16
CA ALA A 176 -20.23 2.95 -1.19
C ALA A 176 -21.46 3.69 -1.70
N ASN A 177 -21.27 4.87 -2.28
CA ASN A 177 -22.34 5.68 -2.89
C ASN A 177 -23.03 4.94 -4.05
N VAL A 178 -22.23 4.41 -5.00
CA VAL A 178 -22.78 3.65 -6.13
C VAL A 178 -23.54 2.41 -5.65
N SER A 179 -22.97 1.69 -4.68
CA SER A 179 -23.57 0.48 -4.15
C SER A 179 -24.71 0.74 -3.17
N SER A 180 -24.89 1.98 -2.72
CA SER A 180 -25.89 2.37 -1.69
C SER A 180 -25.76 1.54 -0.41
N VAL A 181 -24.53 1.39 0.08
CA VAL A 181 -24.21 0.70 1.34
C VAL A 181 -23.38 1.59 2.26
N PRO A 182 -23.38 1.36 3.57
CA PRO A 182 -22.47 2.03 4.48
C PRO A 182 -21.01 1.80 4.06
N VAL A 183 -20.13 2.80 4.22
CA VAL A 183 -18.71 2.71 3.85
C VAL A 183 -18.01 1.54 4.56
N SER A 184 -18.36 1.27 5.81
CA SER A 184 -17.83 0.13 6.55
C SER A 184 -18.05 -1.21 5.85
N PHE A 185 -19.13 -1.35 5.05
CA PHE A 185 -19.42 -2.58 4.31
C PHE A 185 -18.44 -2.79 3.15
N ILE A 186 -17.88 -1.72 2.59
CA ILE A 186 -16.87 -1.82 1.54
C ILE A 186 -15.61 -2.52 2.05
N PHE A 187 -15.21 -2.23 3.29
CA PHE A 187 -14.03 -2.81 3.93
C PHE A 187 -14.30 -4.18 4.55
N LEU A 188 -15.48 -4.35 5.18
CA LEU A 188 -15.77 -5.47 6.07
C LEU A 188 -16.68 -6.55 5.47
N ARG A 189 -17.27 -6.32 4.28
CA ARG A 189 -18.22 -7.26 3.66
C ARG A 189 -17.80 -7.64 2.25
N GLY A 190 -18.23 -8.81 1.80
CA GLY A 190 -17.99 -9.30 0.44
C GLY A 190 -18.82 -8.56 -0.62
N GLN A 191 -18.59 -8.90 -1.89
CA GLN A 191 -19.27 -8.26 -3.03
C GLN A 191 -20.79 -8.52 -3.06
N GLY A 192 -21.24 -9.65 -2.54
CA GLY A 192 -22.68 -10.03 -2.53
C GLY A 192 -23.58 -8.95 -1.93
N VAL A 193 -23.20 -8.36 -0.81
CA VAL A 193 -23.99 -7.29 -0.15
C VAL A 193 -24.12 -6.06 -1.05
N LYS A 194 -23.04 -5.67 -1.74
CA LYS A 194 -23.04 -4.53 -2.67
C LYS A 194 -23.98 -4.77 -3.84
N ILE A 195 -23.86 -5.94 -4.47
CA ILE A 195 -24.70 -6.32 -5.60
C ILE A 195 -26.18 -6.37 -5.20
N THR A 196 -26.49 -7.01 -4.08
CA THR A 196 -27.87 -7.10 -3.56
C THR A 196 -28.46 -5.72 -3.30
N SER A 197 -27.67 -4.81 -2.70
CA SER A 197 -28.11 -3.43 -2.44
C SER A 197 -28.41 -2.67 -3.72
N VAL A 198 -27.52 -2.75 -4.74
CA VAL A 198 -27.72 -2.10 -6.04
C VAL A 198 -28.99 -2.64 -6.71
N ILE A 199 -29.18 -3.97 -6.73
CA ILE A 199 -30.38 -4.59 -7.32
C ILE A 199 -31.62 -4.12 -6.60
N SER A 200 -31.62 -4.14 -5.24
CA SER A 200 -32.76 -3.71 -4.44
C SER A 200 -33.13 -2.25 -4.72
N LYS A 201 -32.13 -1.36 -4.79
CA LYS A 201 -32.33 0.03 -5.12
C LYS A 201 -32.95 0.20 -6.52
N LYS A 202 -32.42 -0.53 -7.50
CA LYS A 202 -32.94 -0.45 -8.88
C LYS A 202 -34.34 -1.04 -9.03
N CYS A 203 -34.67 -2.08 -8.28
CA CYS A 203 -36.04 -2.60 -8.23
C CYS A 203 -37.01 -1.59 -7.62
N LEU A 204 -36.59 -0.90 -6.54
CA LEU A 204 -37.39 0.17 -5.93
C LEU A 204 -37.62 1.35 -6.89
N GLU A 205 -36.56 1.83 -7.56
CA GLU A 205 -36.65 2.92 -8.55
C GLU A 205 -37.60 2.58 -9.72
N ARG A 206 -37.65 1.31 -10.11
CA ARG A 206 -38.49 0.81 -11.22
C ARG A 206 -39.84 0.30 -10.78
N ASN A 207 -40.18 0.41 -9.51
CA ASN A 207 -41.39 -0.15 -8.90
C ASN A 207 -41.62 -1.64 -9.26
N THR A 208 -40.51 -2.42 -9.25
CA THR A 208 -40.51 -3.87 -9.53
C THR A 208 -40.16 -4.63 -8.26
N ARG A 209 -40.63 -5.87 -8.14
CA ARG A 209 -40.27 -6.76 -7.04
C ARG A 209 -39.04 -7.58 -7.39
N ILE A 210 -38.20 -7.84 -6.39
CA ILE A 210 -37.11 -8.81 -6.51
C ILE A 210 -37.75 -10.21 -6.52
N PRO A 211 -37.51 -11.04 -7.56
CA PRO A 211 -38.04 -12.40 -7.57
C PRO A 211 -37.44 -13.23 -6.45
N GLU A 212 -38.28 -14.02 -5.78
CA GLU A 212 -37.82 -15.00 -4.83
C GLU A 212 -37.17 -16.17 -5.59
N LEU A 213 -35.84 -16.28 -5.47
CA LEU A 213 -35.11 -17.40 -6.05
C LEU A 213 -35.33 -18.64 -5.19
N LYS A 214 -36.07 -19.61 -5.72
CA LYS A 214 -36.18 -20.94 -5.08
C LYS A 214 -34.78 -21.53 -4.96
N LYS A 215 -34.36 -21.93 -3.78
CA LYS A 215 -33.14 -22.72 -3.60
C LYS A 215 -33.25 -23.96 -4.49
N ILE A 216 -32.35 -24.07 -5.48
CA ILE A 216 -32.20 -25.29 -6.26
C ILE A 216 -31.54 -26.31 -5.33
N THR A 217 -32.38 -27.14 -4.66
CA THR A 217 -31.94 -28.15 -3.68
C THR A 217 -31.28 -29.36 -4.34
N ASN A 218 -31.38 -29.51 -5.66
CA ASN A 218 -30.80 -30.62 -6.42
C ASN A 218 -30.07 -30.09 -7.67
N LEU A 219 -28.88 -29.50 -7.50
CA LEU A 219 -27.88 -29.49 -8.55
C LEU A 219 -27.29 -30.92 -8.60
N GLN A 220 -27.90 -31.79 -9.38
CA GLN A 220 -27.12 -32.90 -9.94
C GLN A 220 -25.95 -32.27 -10.72
N PRO A 221 -24.71 -32.71 -10.49
CA PRO A 221 -23.58 -32.14 -11.17
C PRO A 221 -23.75 -32.36 -12.69
N TYR A 222 -23.89 -31.27 -13.43
CA TYR A 222 -23.78 -31.24 -14.90
C TYR A 222 -22.31 -31.51 -15.34
N ILE A 223 -21.69 -32.53 -14.73
CA ILE A 223 -20.38 -33.05 -15.13
C ILE A 223 -20.59 -34.49 -15.53
N LYS A 224 -21.19 -34.69 -16.70
CA LYS A 224 -21.04 -35.94 -17.48
C LYS A 224 -21.60 -35.75 -18.89
N MET A 225 -20.97 -34.93 -19.68
CA MET A 225 -21.08 -35.01 -21.15
C MET A 225 -19.92 -34.29 -21.80
N TYR A 226 -18.74 -34.86 -21.73
CA TYR A 226 -17.70 -34.80 -22.76
C TYR A 226 -16.76 -35.97 -22.49
N ASN A 227 -17.13 -37.14 -23.05
CA ASN A 227 -16.20 -38.15 -23.51
C ASN A 227 -16.12 -37.98 -25.04
#